data_ec8843e1e1cb04808bec595a1c7596bb
#
_entry.id   ec8843e1e1cb04808bec595a1c7596bb
#
_cell.length_a   1.000
_cell.length_b   1.000
_cell.length_c   1.000
_cell.angle_alpha   90.00
_cell.angle_beta   90.00
_cell.angle_gamma   90.00
#
_symmetry.space_group_name_H-M   'P 1'
#
loop_
_entity.id
_entity.type
_entity.pdbx_description
1 polymer ?
#
loop_
_entity_poly.entity_id
_entity_poly.type
_entity_poly.pdbx_seq_one_letter_code
_entity_poly.pdbx_strand_id
1 'polypeptide(L)'
;NPDRIKTFTLIASTASTPSPLNGPSRKVRKLLLERTKNPNDSIETRINRTRKIFKEIGYEGIDLNTEEFYKDIEESIKRSKKGGSDDTGFGRQINAILGSKNRLDKVKSIDVPTLIIHGKEDPLIKVKNAYKMNNLINNSKLNVISDMRHLIELPVFTQFKDDLLSHLKS
;
A
#
# COMPACT_ATOMS: atom_id res chain seq x y z
N ASN A 1 -17.86 8.90 11.93
CA ASN A 1 -19.04 9.71 11.62
C ASN A 1 -19.42 9.50 10.15
N PRO A 2 -20.18 8.42 9.83
CA PRO A 2 -20.50 8.05 8.44
C PRO A 2 -21.25 9.16 7.70
N ASP A 3 -22.09 9.94 8.39
CA ASP A 3 -22.92 11.00 7.80
C ASP A 3 -22.11 12.14 7.17
N ARG A 4 -20.80 12.19 7.42
CA ARG A 4 -19.88 13.19 6.86
C ARG A 4 -19.12 12.67 5.64
N ILE A 5 -19.29 11.40 5.27
CA ILE A 5 -18.58 10.77 4.16
C ILE A 5 -19.53 10.72 2.97
N LYS A 6 -19.16 11.37 1.86
CA LYS A 6 -19.92 11.35 0.61
C LYS A 6 -19.53 10.18 -0.29
N THR A 7 -18.23 9.95 -0.41
CA THR A 7 -17.66 8.88 -1.22
C THR A 7 -16.51 8.20 -0.48
N PHE A 8 -16.22 6.95 -0.81
CA PHE A 8 -15.13 6.20 -0.20
C PHE A 8 -14.22 5.59 -1.27
N THR A 9 -12.92 5.76 -1.14
CA THR A 9 -11.94 5.19 -2.08
C THR A 9 -11.00 4.25 -1.35
N LEU A 10 -10.86 3.04 -1.86
CA LEU A 10 -9.95 2.00 -1.37
C LEU A 10 -8.87 1.75 -2.43
N ILE A 11 -7.61 2.05 -2.12
CA ILE A 11 -6.49 1.80 -3.04
C ILE A 11 -5.55 0.78 -2.41
N ALA A 12 -5.22 -0.29 -3.14
CA ALA A 12 -4.26 -1.32 -2.73
C ALA A 12 -4.45 -1.78 -1.27
N SER A 13 -5.70 -2.03 -0.86
CA SER A 13 -6.08 -2.20 0.54
C SER A 13 -6.75 -3.55 0.81
N THR A 14 -6.93 -3.88 2.11
CA THR A 14 -7.64 -5.09 2.55
C THR A 14 -8.32 -4.87 3.91
N ALA A 15 -9.48 -5.47 4.09
CA ALA A 15 -10.15 -5.59 5.38
C ALA A 15 -9.94 -6.97 6.04
N SER A 16 -9.33 -7.90 5.33
CA SER A 16 -9.06 -9.26 5.84
C SER A 16 -7.92 -9.27 6.84
N THR A 17 -7.98 -10.16 7.83
CA THR A 17 -6.82 -10.46 8.69
C THR A 17 -5.65 -10.94 7.83
N PRO A 18 -4.42 -10.44 8.07
CA PRO A 18 -3.25 -10.92 7.37
C PRO A 18 -3.07 -12.44 7.52
N SER A 19 -2.79 -13.10 6.41
CA SER A 19 -2.49 -14.54 6.39
C SER A 19 -1.51 -14.84 5.25
N PRO A 20 -0.86 -16.00 5.22
CA PRO A 20 -0.02 -16.41 4.10
C PRO A 20 -0.75 -16.38 2.74
N LEU A 21 -2.07 -16.57 2.76
CA LEU A 21 -2.90 -16.56 1.56
C LEU A 21 -3.26 -15.14 1.09
N ASN A 22 -3.44 -14.18 2.01
CA ASN A 22 -3.95 -12.84 1.73
C ASN A 22 -2.87 -11.75 1.77
N GLY A 23 -1.78 -12.01 2.48
CA GLY A 23 -0.71 -11.06 2.72
C GLY A 23 0.42 -11.13 1.69
N PRO A 24 1.58 -10.58 2.07
CA PRO A 24 2.73 -10.43 1.20
C PRO A 24 3.23 -11.76 0.61
N SER A 25 3.73 -11.69 -0.62
CA SER A 25 4.49 -12.78 -1.21
C SER A 25 5.68 -13.17 -0.31
N ARG A 26 6.17 -14.40 -0.46
CA ARG A 26 7.33 -14.87 0.33
C ARG A 26 8.55 -13.93 0.19
N LYS A 27 8.80 -13.44 -1.03
CA LYS A 27 9.90 -12.52 -1.34
C LYS A 27 9.75 -11.18 -0.63
N VAL A 28 8.58 -10.54 -0.76
CA VAL A 28 8.28 -9.26 -0.11
C VAL A 28 8.33 -9.40 1.41
N ARG A 29 7.78 -10.47 1.97
CA ARG A 29 7.83 -10.72 3.41
C ARG A 29 9.27 -10.79 3.93
N LYS A 30 10.16 -11.50 3.21
CA LYS A 30 11.59 -11.56 3.57
C LYS A 30 12.21 -10.15 3.60
N LEU A 31 11.99 -9.34 2.57
CA LEU A 31 12.51 -7.97 2.49
C LEU A 31 11.96 -7.07 3.62
N LEU A 32 10.68 -7.18 3.94
CA LEU A 32 10.08 -6.42 5.04
C LEU A 32 10.67 -6.81 6.39
N LEU A 33 10.91 -8.10 6.63
CA LEU A 33 11.54 -8.58 7.87
C LEU A 33 13.02 -8.17 7.97
N GLU A 34 13.74 -8.08 6.86
CA GLU A 34 15.11 -7.54 6.84
C GLU A 34 15.17 -6.08 7.26
N ARG A 35 14.11 -5.30 6.97
CA ARG A 35 14.01 -3.89 7.38
C ARG A 35 13.96 -3.71 8.90
N THR A 36 13.48 -4.68 9.65
CA THR A 36 13.33 -4.57 11.11
C THR A 36 14.57 -4.98 11.89
N LYS A 37 15.59 -5.55 11.25
CA LYS A 37 16.68 -6.23 11.94
C LYS A 37 17.75 -5.32 12.53
N ASN A 38 18.03 -4.17 11.91
CA ASN A 38 19.13 -3.29 12.31
C ASN A 38 18.72 -1.81 12.28
N PRO A 39 18.31 -1.23 13.42
CA PRO A 39 17.95 0.19 13.50
C PRO A 39 19.14 1.14 13.26
N ASN A 40 20.37 0.66 13.44
CA ASN A 40 21.61 1.47 13.31
C ASN A 40 22.28 1.38 11.93
N ASP A 41 21.58 0.86 10.93
CA ASP A 41 22.11 0.79 9.57
C ASP A 41 22.45 2.18 9.01
N SER A 42 23.52 2.23 8.21
CA SER A 42 23.90 3.44 7.48
C SER A 42 22.77 3.91 6.54
N ILE A 43 22.78 5.20 6.20
CA ILE A 43 21.81 5.78 5.24
C ILE A 43 21.85 5.00 3.92
N GLU A 44 23.04 4.72 3.41
CA GLU A 44 23.22 3.96 2.18
C GLU A 44 22.60 2.55 2.24
N THR A 45 22.82 1.83 3.33
CA THR A 45 22.20 0.50 3.55
C THR A 45 20.69 0.60 3.55
N ARG A 46 20.14 1.64 4.16
CA ARG A 46 18.69 1.89 4.22
C ARG A 46 18.11 2.25 2.84
N ILE A 47 18.80 3.08 2.06
CA ILE A 47 18.43 3.40 0.68
C ILE A 47 18.42 2.13 -0.17
N ASN A 48 19.50 1.34 -0.12
CA ASN A 48 19.60 0.10 -0.89
C ASN A 48 18.49 -0.91 -0.53
N ARG A 49 18.12 -1.00 0.75
CA ARG A 49 17.03 -1.84 1.20
C ARG A 49 15.67 -1.32 0.70
N THR A 50 15.43 -0.02 0.77
CA THR A 50 14.22 0.61 0.25
C THR A 50 14.08 0.38 -1.25
N ARG A 51 15.17 0.54 -2.01
CA ARG A 51 15.21 0.24 -3.44
C ARG A 51 14.82 -1.20 -3.75
N LYS A 52 15.34 -2.17 -3.01
CA LYS A 52 14.96 -3.59 -3.16
C LYS A 52 13.46 -3.81 -2.93
N ILE A 53 12.89 -3.14 -1.94
CA ILE A 53 11.45 -3.23 -1.65
C ILE A 53 10.66 -2.60 -2.80
N PHE A 54 11.01 -1.39 -3.23
CA PHE A 54 10.31 -0.67 -4.32
C PHE A 54 10.36 -1.44 -5.63
N LYS A 55 11.50 -2.08 -5.95
CA LYS A 55 11.62 -2.96 -7.12
C LYS A 55 10.60 -4.10 -7.12
N GLU A 56 10.24 -4.61 -5.95
CA GLU A 56 9.29 -5.71 -5.85
C GLU A 56 7.83 -5.23 -5.85
N ILE A 57 7.53 -4.10 -5.21
CA ILE A 57 6.15 -3.65 -4.99
C ILE A 57 5.74 -2.46 -5.87
N GLY A 58 6.68 -1.82 -6.55
CA GLY A 58 6.46 -0.68 -7.43
C GLY A 58 6.20 -1.08 -8.87
N TYR A 59 5.91 -0.08 -9.69
CA TYR A 59 5.76 -0.22 -11.14
C TYR A 59 7.04 -0.73 -11.78
N GLU A 60 6.94 -1.68 -12.70
CA GLU A 60 8.10 -2.35 -13.29
C GLU A 60 8.98 -1.42 -14.14
N GLY A 61 8.37 -0.43 -14.77
CA GLY A 61 9.05 0.55 -15.63
C GLY A 61 9.74 1.71 -14.91
N ILE A 62 9.74 1.74 -13.55
CA ILE A 62 10.37 2.83 -12.82
C ILE A 62 11.89 2.62 -12.70
N ASP A 63 12.67 3.67 -13.00
CA ASP A 63 14.10 3.68 -12.71
C ASP A 63 14.36 4.09 -11.25
N LEU A 64 14.85 3.16 -10.47
CA LEU A 64 15.19 3.36 -9.06
C LEU A 64 16.69 3.70 -8.85
N ASN A 65 17.44 3.97 -9.92
CA ASN A 65 18.86 4.31 -9.86
C ASN A 65 19.11 5.81 -10.13
N THR A 66 18.09 6.63 -10.07
CA THR A 66 18.18 8.08 -10.28
C THR A 66 18.67 8.80 -9.02
N GLU A 67 19.36 9.92 -9.20
CA GLU A 67 19.76 10.81 -8.09
C GLU A 67 18.52 11.30 -7.32
N GLU A 68 17.44 11.58 -8.03
CA GLU A 68 16.17 12.01 -7.43
C GLU A 68 15.64 10.97 -6.45
N PHE A 69 15.59 9.68 -6.86
CA PHE A 69 15.17 8.59 -5.96
C PHE A 69 16.04 8.52 -4.70
N TYR A 70 17.37 8.60 -4.87
CA TYR A 70 18.30 8.59 -3.74
C TYR A 70 18.05 9.75 -2.78
N LYS A 71 17.92 10.96 -3.31
CA LYS A 71 17.67 12.18 -2.55
C LYS A 71 16.35 12.10 -1.77
N ASP A 72 15.26 11.67 -2.42
CA ASP A 72 13.96 11.54 -1.79
C ASP A 72 13.95 10.57 -0.62
N ILE A 73 14.60 9.41 -0.80
CA ILE A 73 14.71 8.42 0.28
C ILE A 73 15.61 8.93 1.40
N GLU A 74 16.73 9.58 1.10
CA GLU A 74 17.62 10.17 2.09
C GLU A 74 16.89 11.25 2.91
N GLU A 75 16.17 12.16 2.26
CA GLU A 75 15.40 13.18 2.93
C GLU A 75 14.28 12.60 3.79
N SER A 76 13.61 11.54 3.32
CA SER A 76 12.62 10.81 4.10
C SER A 76 13.21 10.20 5.37
N ILE A 77 14.41 9.60 5.28
CA ILE A 77 15.13 9.05 6.42
C ILE A 77 15.52 10.17 7.40
N LYS A 78 16.05 11.30 6.90
CA LYS A 78 16.42 12.46 7.73
C LYS A 78 15.21 13.04 8.46
N ARG A 79 14.07 13.22 7.76
CA ARG A 79 12.80 13.68 8.39
C ARG A 79 12.33 12.73 9.49
N SER A 80 12.38 11.43 9.24
CA SER A 80 12.01 10.42 10.22
C SER A 80 12.85 10.54 11.50
N LYS A 81 14.16 10.66 11.37
CA LYS A 81 15.07 10.86 12.51
C LYS A 81 14.81 12.16 13.27
N LYS A 82 14.60 13.28 12.54
CA LYS A 82 14.29 14.59 13.13
C LYS A 82 12.96 14.57 13.90
N GLY A 83 11.98 13.79 13.44
CA GLY A 83 10.70 13.57 14.12
C GLY A 83 10.75 12.60 15.32
N GLY A 84 11.96 12.22 15.77
CA GLY A 84 12.12 11.32 16.92
C GLY A 84 11.83 9.85 16.61
N SER A 85 11.82 9.46 15.35
CA SER A 85 11.66 8.05 14.98
C SER A 85 12.90 7.26 15.41
N ASP A 86 12.67 6.28 16.26
CA ASP A 86 13.66 5.33 16.76
C ASP A 86 13.84 4.10 15.85
N ASP A 87 13.41 4.19 14.59
CA ASP A 87 13.38 3.09 13.62
C ASP A 87 12.52 1.88 14.02
N THR A 88 11.93 1.87 15.22
CA THR A 88 11.02 0.80 15.67
C THR A 88 9.58 1.00 15.16
N GLY A 89 9.28 2.17 14.60
CA GLY A 89 7.95 2.53 14.08
C GLY A 89 7.43 1.53 13.06
N PHE A 90 8.30 1.07 12.14
CA PHE A 90 7.94 0.05 11.17
C PHE A 90 7.57 -1.29 11.83
N GLY A 91 8.34 -1.72 12.83
CA GLY A 91 8.03 -2.92 13.62
C GLY A 91 6.70 -2.80 14.36
N ARG A 92 6.42 -1.63 14.95
CA ARG A 92 5.12 -1.35 15.60
C ARG A 92 3.97 -1.42 14.58
N GLN A 93 4.14 -0.88 13.37
CA GLN A 93 3.14 -1.00 12.31
C GLN A 93 2.88 -2.46 11.91
N ILE A 94 3.92 -3.25 11.72
CA ILE A 94 3.78 -4.68 11.42
C ILE A 94 3.02 -5.40 12.52
N ASN A 95 3.38 -5.16 13.78
CA ASN A 95 2.67 -5.75 14.92
C ASN A 95 1.19 -5.33 14.97
N ALA A 96 0.88 -4.05 14.72
CA ALA A 96 -0.49 -3.57 14.64
C ALA A 96 -1.28 -4.22 13.49
N ILE A 97 -0.65 -4.42 12.33
CA ILE A 97 -1.26 -5.12 11.19
C ILE A 97 -1.53 -6.57 11.55
N LEU A 98 -0.54 -7.28 12.12
CA LEU A 98 -0.67 -8.68 12.51
C LEU A 98 -1.71 -8.89 13.62
N GLY A 99 -1.81 -7.95 14.56
CA GLY A 99 -2.81 -7.93 15.63
C GLY A 99 -4.19 -7.45 15.20
N SER A 100 -4.35 -6.94 13.97
CA SER A 100 -5.64 -6.41 13.53
C SER A 100 -6.66 -7.52 13.30
N LYS A 101 -7.86 -7.31 13.85
CA LYS A 101 -8.99 -8.22 13.64
C LYS A 101 -9.56 -8.10 12.23
N ASN A 102 -10.26 -9.13 11.80
CA ASN A 102 -11.04 -9.10 10.57
C ASN A 102 -12.09 -7.97 10.60
N ARG A 103 -12.15 -7.17 9.55
CA ARG A 103 -13.04 -6.03 9.40
C ARG A 103 -14.09 -6.22 8.30
N LEU A 104 -14.22 -7.43 7.77
CA LEU A 104 -15.13 -7.71 6.64
C LEU A 104 -16.59 -7.39 6.95
N ASP A 105 -17.04 -7.60 8.19
CA ASP A 105 -18.42 -7.25 8.58
C ASP A 105 -18.62 -5.73 8.60
N LYS A 106 -17.60 -4.94 8.97
CA LYS A 106 -17.66 -3.48 8.87
C LYS A 106 -17.65 -2.99 7.41
N VAL A 107 -17.02 -3.75 6.51
CA VAL A 107 -17.02 -3.42 5.08
C VAL A 107 -18.41 -3.60 4.47
N LYS A 108 -19.17 -4.59 4.91
CA LYS A 108 -20.55 -4.81 4.45
C LYS A 108 -21.52 -3.66 4.78
N SER A 109 -21.24 -2.90 5.84
CA SER A 109 -22.06 -1.76 6.25
C SER A 109 -21.67 -0.44 5.59
N ILE A 110 -20.81 -0.45 4.57
CA ILE A 110 -20.48 0.74 3.78
C ILE A 110 -21.59 0.94 2.73
N ASP A 111 -22.33 2.04 2.86
CA ASP A 111 -23.46 2.36 1.98
C ASP A 111 -23.17 3.49 0.98
N VAL A 112 -22.07 4.24 1.21
CA VAL A 112 -21.67 5.33 0.31
C VAL A 112 -21.04 4.79 -0.98
N PRO A 113 -21.14 5.53 -2.10
CA PRO A 113 -20.45 5.18 -3.33
C PRO A 113 -18.97 4.88 -3.04
N THR A 114 -18.50 3.73 -3.50
CA THR A 114 -17.15 3.26 -3.18
C THR A 114 -16.39 2.91 -4.45
N LEU A 115 -15.19 3.48 -4.61
CA LEU A 115 -14.26 3.11 -5.68
C LEU A 115 -13.13 2.26 -5.09
N ILE A 116 -12.92 1.09 -5.68
CA ILE A 116 -11.83 0.18 -5.30
C ILE A 116 -10.83 0.15 -6.45
N ILE A 117 -9.59 0.53 -6.19
CA ILE A 117 -8.49 0.51 -7.15
C ILE A 117 -7.42 -0.45 -6.64
N HIS A 118 -6.98 -1.37 -7.47
CA HIS A 118 -5.98 -2.37 -7.05
C HIS A 118 -5.09 -2.82 -8.20
N GLY A 119 -3.82 -3.02 -7.89
CA GLY A 119 -2.88 -3.59 -8.85
C GLY A 119 -3.12 -5.09 -9.06
N LYS A 120 -3.18 -5.52 -10.33
CA LYS A 120 -3.37 -6.92 -10.69
C LYS A 120 -2.26 -7.81 -10.12
N GLU A 121 -1.03 -7.33 -10.19
CA GLU A 121 0.18 -8.05 -9.79
C GLU A 121 0.72 -7.61 -8.41
N ASP A 122 -0.14 -7.02 -7.55
CA ASP A 122 0.28 -6.57 -6.22
C ASP A 122 0.83 -7.73 -5.37
N PRO A 123 2.15 -7.74 -5.06
CA PRO A 123 2.77 -8.79 -4.29
C PRO A 123 2.70 -8.57 -2.78
N LEU A 124 2.26 -7.39 -2.34
CA LEU A 124 2.12 -7.02 -0.93
C LEU A 124 0.72 -7.34 -0.41
N ILE A 125 -0.32 -6.91 -1.15
CA ILE A 125 -1.73 -7.20 -0.87
C ILE A 125 -2.36 -7.78 -2.14
N LYS A 126 -2.59 -9.08 -2.16
CA LYS A 126 -3.07 -9.76 -3.36
C LYS A 126 -4.42 -9.22 -3.84
N VAL A 127 -4.57 -9.05 -5.14
CA VAL A 127 -5.76 -8.50 -5.81
C VAL A 127 -7.08 -9.19 -5.43
N LYS A 128 -7.04 -10.46 -5.02
CA LYS A 128 -8.23 -11.17 -4.51
C LYS A 128 -8.89 -10.50 -3.31
N ASN A 129 -8.14 -9.67 -2.55
CA ASN A 129 -8.73 -8.88 -1.47
C ASN A 129 -9.63 -7.78 -2.02
N ALA A 130 -9.27 -7.16 -3.15
CA ALA A 130 -10.11 -6.17 -3.81
C ALA A 130 -11.39 -6.80 -4.36
N TYR A 131 -11.31 -7.96 -5.03
CA TYR A 131 -12.51 -8.71 -5.45
C TYR A 131 -13.40 -9.03 -4.28
N LYS A 132 -12.83 -9.47 -3.14
CA LYS A 132 -13.60 -9.78 -1.94
C LYS A 132 -14.31 -8.54 -1.39
N MET A 133 -13.65 -7.39 -1.33
CA MET A 133 -14.27 -6.14 -0.86
C MET A 133 -15.36 -5.67 -1.83
N ASN A 134 -15.13 -5.75 -3.14
CA ASN A 134 -16.13 -5.41 -4.14
C ASN A 134 -17.41 -6.26 -4.02
N ASN A 135 -17.25 -7.54 -3.72
CA ASN A 135 -18.41 -8.44 -3.50
C ASN A 135 -19.16 -8.17 -2.18
N LEU A 136 -18.55 -7.45 -1.23
CA LEU A 136 -19.15 -7.16 0.07
C LEU A 136 -19.78 -5.77 0.15
N ILE A 137 -19.32 -4.81 -0.64
CA ILE A 137 -19.82 -3.43 -0.66
C ILE A 137 -20.81 -3.30 -1.81
N ASN A 138 -22.09 -3.14 -1.48
CA ASN A 138 -23.16 -3.11 -2.48
C ASN A 138 -23.00 -2.00 -3.53
N ASN A 139 -22.55 -0.81 -3.12
CA ASN A 139 -22.36 0.34 -3.99
C ASN A 139 -20.87 0.57 -4.30
N SER A 140 -20.22 -0.44 -4.88
CA SER A 140 -18.80 -0.35 -5.23
C SER A 140 -18.53 -0.58 -6.71
N LYS A 141 -17.54 0.17 -7.23
CA LYS A 141 -16.90 -0.02 -8.53
C LYS A 141 -15.47 -0.50 -8.30
N LEU A 142 -15.07 -1.58 -8.96
CA LEU A 142 -13.71 -2.11 -8.91
C LEU A 142 -12.97 -1.77 -10.20
N ASN A 143 -11.80 -1.15 -10.05
CA ASN A 143 -10.85 -0.91 -11.12
C ASN A 143 -9.54 -1.66 -10.81
N VAL A 144 -9.24 -2.70 -11.60
CA VAL A 144 -8.01 -3.49 -11.50
C VAL A 144 -7.04 -3.04 -12.59
N ILE A 145 -5.93 -2.46 -12.17
CA ILE A 145 -4.92 -1.88 -13.06
C ILE A 145 -3.86 -2.94 -13.37
N SER A 146 -3.69 -3.25 -14.65
CA SER A 146 -2.81 -4.35 -15.09
C SER A 146 -1.34 -4.13 -14.71
N ASP A 147 -0.83 -2.92 -14.90
CA ASP A 147 0.57 -2.57 -14.69
C ASP A 147 0.88 -2.09 -13.28
N MET A 148 -0.15 -1.93 -12.45
CA MET A 148 0.00 -1.54 -11.07
C MET A 148 0.37 -2.76 -10.22
N ARG A 149 1.37 -2.59 -9.37
CA ARG A 149 1.64 -3.44 -8.23
C ARG A 149 1.03 -2.82 -6.98
N HIS A 150 1.82 -2.46 -5.98
CA HIS A 150 1.31 -1.89 -4.72
C HIS A 150 1.44 -0.37 -4.65
N LEU A 151 2.49 0.19 -5.23
CA LEU A 151 2.74 1.63 -5.22
C LEU A 151 2.00 2.34 -6.36
N ILE A 152 1.76 3.65 -6.14
CA ILE A 152 1.09 4.51 -7.10
C ILE A 152 2.12 5.50 -7.63
N GLU A 153 2.81 5.10 -8.70
CA GLU A 153 3.69 5.99 -9.44
C GLU A 153 2.90 6.73 -10.53
N LEU A 154 3.47 7.80 -11.07
CA LEU A 154 2.78 8.65 -12.04
C LEU A 154 2.23 7.89 -13.26
N PRO A 155 2.95 6.95 -13.90
CA PRO A 155 2.42 6.19 -15.02
C PRO A 155 1.22 5.31 -14.66
N VAL A 156 1.17 4.83 -13.41
CA VAL A 156 0.05 4.05 -12.89
C VAL A 156 -1.12 4.97 -12.55
N PHE A 157 -0.85 6.09 -11.88
CA PHE A 157 -1.88 7.06 -11.50
C PHE A 157 -2.67 7.58 -12.70
N THR A 158 -2.01 7.85 -13.83
CA THR A 158 -2.66 8.34 -15.05
C THR A 158 -3.71 7.37 -15.59
N GLN A 159 -3.60 6.07 -15.32
CA GLN A 159 -4.53 5.05 -15.81
C GLN A 159 -5.88 5.05 -15.08
N PHE A 160 -5.94 5.58 -13.86
CA PHE A 160 -7.20 5.62 -13.10
C PHE A 160 -7.59 7.02 -12.60
N LYS A 161 -6.83 8.04 -12.95
CA LYS A 161 -7.04 9.43 -12.55
C LYS A 161 -8.47 9.91 -12.84
N ASP A 162 -8.98 9.66 -14.04
CA ASP A 162 -10.30 10.15 -14.46
C ASP A 162 -11.42 9.41 -13.72
N ASP A 163 -11.28 8.11 -13.50
CA ASP A 163 -12.20 7.34 -12.66
C ASP A 163 -12.24 7.90 -11.23
N LEU A 164 -11.07 8.20 -10.65
CA LEU A 164 -10.98 8.78 -9.32
C LEU A 164 -11.62 10.17 -9.25
N LEU A 165 -11.31 11.05 -10.21
CA LEU A 165 -11.88 12.40 -10.25
C LEU A 165 -13.39 12.39 -10.46
N SER A 166 -13.92 11.49 -11.29
CA SER A 166 -15.35 11.29 -11.47
C SER A 166 -16.01 10.82 -10.19
N HIS A 167 -15.41 9.85 -9.51
CA HIS A 167 -15.91 9.30 -8.25
C HIS A 167 -15.97 10.34 -7.12
N LEU A 168 -14.98 11.24 -7.03
CA LEU A 168 -14.94 12.28 -6.00
C LEU A 168 -16.01 13.37 -6.20
N LYS A 169 -16.62 13.45 -7.39
CA LYS A 169 -17.68 14.41 -7.73
C LYS A 169 -19.10 13.82 -7.61
N SER A 170 -19.21 12.52 -7.38
CA SER A 170 -20.51 11.81 -7.30
C SER A 170 -21.27 12.01 -5.97
#